data_fe19af1a35cb1291005d0d16517848bb
#
_entry.id   fe19af1a35cb1291005d0d16517848bb
#
_cell.length_a   1.000
_cell.length_b   1.000
_cell.length_c   1.000
_cell.angle_alpha   90.00
_cell.angle_beta   90.00
_cell.angle_gamma   90.00
#
_symmetry.space_group_name_H-M   'P 1'
#
loop_
_entity.id
_entity.type
_entity.pdbx_description
1 polymer ?
#
loop_
_entity_poly.entity_id
_entity_poly.type
_entity_poly.pdbx_seq_one_letter_code
_entity_poly.pdbx_strand_id
1 'polypeptide(L)'
;TGVGKTRAMIADSCSIACDEIYDSSIQRWVKNGTKEPTIFISTEQEKDEIQTMMLAFLSDVDEEHIITGKYLAGEYDRVRYAANLLQHSPLYIQQLPDFSLQDIENTIKRGIRDYECRYIFFDYIHTSMKILSEVTSKTGVKGLREDNILFMISIRLKDLCNQYGVFIMTATQLNADYRVAQQYDQNLLRGA
;
A
#
# COMPACT_ATOMS: atom_id res chain seq x y z
N THR A 1 10.93 9.09 -8.23
CA THR A 1 9.86 8.63 -7.38
C THR A 1 8.52 8.97 -7.98
N GLY A 2 7.48 9.06 -7.93
CA GLY A 2 6.31 9.68 -8.60
C GLY A 2 5.64 8.88 -9.73
N VAL A 3 5.89 7.58 -9.89
CA VAL A 3 5.23 6.76 -10.93
C VAL A 3 3.85 6.21 -10.52
N GLY A 4 3.26 6.73 -9.44
CA GLY A 4 1.88 6.38 -9.04
C GLY A 4 1.72 5.02 -8.35
N LYS A 5 2.79 4.37 -7.87
CA LYS A 5 2.71 3.07 -7.17
C LYS A 5 1.71 3.06 -6.02
N THR A 6 1.89 3.98 -5.07
CA THR A 6 1.01 4.14 -3.90
C THR A 6 -0.44 4.39 -4.32
N ARG A 7 -0.66 5.28 -5.30
CA ARG A 7 -2.02 5.60 -5.79
C ARG A 7 -2.69 4.39 -6.44
N ALA A 8 -1.96 3.59 -7.20
CA ALA A 8 -2.49 2.34 -7.75
C ALA A 8 -2.88 1.36 -6.65
N MET A 9 -2.02 1.17 -5.65
CA MET A 9 -2.30 0.29 -4.51
C MET A 9 -3.47 0.79 -3.66
N ILE A 10 -3.62 2.11 -3.51
CA ILE A 10 -4.77 2.73 -2.85
C ILE A 10 -6.05 2.46 -3.64
N ALA A 11 -6.04 2.68 -4.96
CA ALA A 11 -7.19 2.41 -5.82
C ALA A 11 -7.64 0.94 -5.72
N ASP A 12 -6.70 0.00 -5.79
CA ASP A 12 -7.00 -1.42 -5.67
C ASP A 12 -7.52 -1.79 -4.27
N SER A 13 -6.88 -1.27 -3.20
CA SER A 13 -7.33 -1.54 -1.83
C SER A 13 -8.72 -1.00 -1.54
N CYS A 14 -9.04 0.22 -2.01
CA CYS A 14 -10.37 0.80 -1.90
C CYS A 14 -11.40 0.02 -2.73
N SER A 15 -11.04 -0.39 -3.94
CA SER A 15 -11.93 -1.16 -4.82
C SER A 15 -12.28 -2.54 -4.25
N ILE A 16 -11.39 -3.13 -3.45
CA ILE A 16 -11.63 -4.43 -2.81
C ILE A 16 -12.44 -4.28 -1.52
N ALA A 17 -12.13 -3.27 -0.71
CA ALA A 17 -12.69 -3.12 0.63
C ALA A 17 -13.96 -2.27 0.69
N CYS A 18 -14.15 -1.32 -0.23
CA CYS A 18 -15.31 -0.44 -0.25
C CYS A 18 -16.30 -0.92 -1.32
N ASP A 19 -17.58 -0.97 -0.99
CA ASP A 19 -18.61 -1.49 -1.88
C ASP A 19 -19.16 -0.47 -2.88
N GLU A 20 -18.75 0.80 -2.78
CA GLU A 20 -19.15 1.87 -3.71
C GLU A 20 -17.98 2.78 -4.03
N ILE A 21 -17.95 3.30 -5.26
CA ILE A 21 -17.00 4.32 -5.74
C ILE A 21 -17.80 5.33 -6.54
N TYR A 22 -17.47 6.63 -6.41
CA TYR A 22 -18.12 7.67 -7.21
C TYR A 22 -17.60 7.66 -8.64
N ASP A 23 -18.50 7.68 -9.61
CA ASP A 23 -18.21 7.79 -11.04
C ASP A 23 -18.68 9.16 -11.54
N SER A 24 -17.72 10.04 -11.82
CA SER A 24 -17.99 11.40 -12.30
C SER A 24 -18.58 11.44 -13.69
N SER A 25 -18.35 10.43 -14.53
CA SER A 25 -18.91 10.37 -15.88
C SER A 25 -20.44 10.27 -15.88
N ILE A 26 -20.98 9.60 -14.88
CA ILE A 26 -22.43 9.44 -14.67
C ILE A 26 -22.95 10.14 -13.42
N GLN A 27 -22.06 10.85 -12.71
CA GLN A 27 -22.34 11.67 -11.52
C GLN A 27 -23.10 10.92 -10.41
N ARG A 28 -22.71 9.68 -10.14
CA ARG A 28 -23.34 8.85 -9.09
C ARG A 28 -22.37 7.85 -8.47
N TRP A 29 -22.73 7.38 -7.29
CA TRP A 29 -22.09 6.26 -6.62
C TRP A 29 -22.44 4.95 -7.32
N VAL A 30 -21.43 4.12 -7.59
CA VAL A 30 -21.57 2.85 -8.28
C VAL A 30 -21.10 1.74 -7.37
N LYS A 31 -21.91 0.72 -7.20
CA LYS A 31 -21.53 -0.49 -6.46
C LYS A 31 -20.54 -1.30 -7.26
N ASN A 32 -19.43 -1.66 -6.62
CA ASN A 32 -18.41 -2.52 -7.24
C ASN A 32 -18.60 -4.01 -6.91
N GLY A 33 -19.51 -4.35 -5.99
CA GLY A 33 -19.85 -5.73 -5.63
C GLY A 33 -18.85 -6.44 -4.70
N THR A 34 -17.88 -5.71 -4.15
CA THR A 34 -16.88 -6.25 -3.22
C THR A 34 -16.90 -5.49 -1.89
N LYS A 35 -16.58 -6.18 -0.80
CA LYS A 35 -16.39 -5.61 0.54
C LYS A 35 -15.55 -6.57 1.37
N GLU A 36 -14.30 -6.77 0.94
CA GLU A 36 -13.42 -7.77 1.51
C GLU A 36 -12.44 -7.16 2.53
N PRO A 37 -12.19 -7.85 3.67
CA PRO A 37 -11.25 -7.38 4.67
C PRO A 37 -9.84 -7.20 4.10
N THR A 38 -9.35 -5.98 4.18
CA THR A 38 -8.12 -5.52 3.53
C THR A 38 -7.27 -4.74 4.53
N ILE A 39 -5.95 -4.93 4.51
CA ILE A 39 -5.01 -4.11 5.25
C ILE A 39 -4.03 -3.41 4.30
N PHE A 40 -3.87 -2.09 4.48
CA PHE A 40 -2.88 -1.26 3.81
C PHE A 40 -1.76 -0.94 4.79
N ILE A 41 -0.55 -1.41 4.51
CA ILE A 41 0.65 -1.21 5.33
C ILE A 41 1.53 -0.19 4.61
N SER A 42 1.67 1.00 5.19
CA SER A 42 2.52 2.07 4.66
C SER A 42 3.86 2.10 5.36
N THR A 43 4.95 2.17 4.60
CA THR A 43 6.30 2.27 5.12
C THR A 43 6.89 3.67 5.08
N GLU A 44 6.33 4.57 4.26
CA GLU A 44 6.82 5.95 4.10
C GLU A 44 5.77 7.00 4.44
N GLN A 45 4.53 6.80 4.00
CA GLN A 45 3.50 7.83 4.11
C GLN A 45 2.76 7.76 5.43
N GLU A 46 2.41 8.94 5.94
CA GLU A 46 1.61 9.09 7.13
C GLU A 46 0.15 8.62 6.89
N LYS A 47 -0.51 8.21 7.97
CA LYS A 47 -1.88 7.70 7.90
C LYS A 47 -2.85 8.71 7.28
N ASP A 48 -2.69 9.98 7.61
CA ASP A 48 -3.55 11.06 7.13
C ASP A 48 -3.39 11.29 5.62
N GLU A 49 -2.16 11.16 5.10
CA GLU A 49 -1.88 11.23 3.66
C GLU A 49 -2.55 10.08 2.92
N ILE A 50 -2.42 8.84 3.45
CA ILE A 50 -3.08 7.65 2.91
C ILE A 50 -4.61 7.82 2.90
N GLN A 51 -5.19 8.30 4.01
CA GLN A 51 -6.63 8.54 4.11
C GLN A 51 -7.09 9.61 3.10
N THR A 52 -6.33 10.68 2.93
CA THR A 52 -6.64 11.73 1.95
C THR A 52 -6.68 11.17 0.54
N MET A 53 -5.69 10.37 0.14
CA MET A 53 -5.68 9.72 -1.16
C MET A 53 -6.83 8.71 -1.34
N MET A 54 -7.21 7.97 -0.29
CA MET A 54 -8.37 7.09 -0.32
C MET A 54 -9.68 7.87 -0.50
N LEU A 55 -9.84 9.00 0.21
CA LEU A 55 -11.00 9.88 0.05
C LEU A 55 -11.07 10.46 -1.36
N ALA A 56 -9.93 10.92 -1.90
CA ALA A 56 -9.85 11.46 -3.26
C ALA A 56 -10.28 10.40 -4.29
N PHE A 57 -9.75 9.18 -4.17
CA PHE A 57 -10.11 8.08 -5.06
C PHE A 57 -11.59 7.72 -4.98
N LEU A 58 -12.14 7.55 -3.76
CA LEU A 58 -13.53 7.12 -3.57
C LEU A 58 -14.53 8.18 -4.01
N SER A 59 -14.24 9.47 -3.80
CA SER A 59 -15.14 10.59 -4.09
C SER A 59 -14.95 11.23 -5.47
N ASP A 60 -13.89 10.85 -6.18
CA ASP A 60 -13.41 11.52 -7.40
C ASP A 60 -13.29 13.04 -7.23
N VAL A 61 -12.60 13.43 -6.14
CA VAL A 61 -12.28 14.82 -5.79
C VAL A 61 -10.77 15.00 -5.71
N ASP A 62 -10.26 16.11 -6.21
CA ASP A 62 -8.83 16.42 -6.16
C ASP A 62 -8.33 16.47 -4.71
N GLU A 63 -7.17 15.86 -4.45
CA GLU A 63 -6.54 15.85 -3.12
C GLU A 63 -6.29 17.27 -2.60
N GLU A 64 -5.93 18.22 -3.47
CA GLU A 64 -5.71 19.61 -3.08
C GLU A 64 -6.98 20.25 -2.50
N HIS A 65 -8.15 19.95 -3.08
CA HIS A 65 -9.42 20.43 -2.56
C HIS A 65 -9.73 19.85 -1.17
N ILE A 66 -9.41 18.58 -0.95
CA ILE A 66 -9.59 17.93 0.34
C ILE A 66 -8.65 18.53 1.39
N ILE A 67 -7.36 18.69 1.05
CA ILE A 67 -6.33 19.21 1.98
C ILE A 67 -6.62 20.66 2.36
N THR A 68 -7.01 21.49 1.38
CA THR A 68 -7.24 22.93 1.60
C THR A 68 -8.64 23.26 2.09
N GLY A 69 -9.59 22.32 2.00
CA GLY A 69 -11.01 22.54 2.27
C GLY A 69 -11.72 23.45 1.26
N LYS A 70 -11.09 23.70 0.10
CA LYS A 70 -11.66 24.54 -0.97
C LYS A 70 -12.39 23.69 -2.00
N TYR A 71 -13.58 23.28 -1.65
CA TYR A 71 -14.41 22.40 -2.47
C TYR A 71 -15.15 23.16 -3.57
N LEU A 72 -15.28 22.54 -4.73
CA LEU A 72 -16.23 22.93 -5.78
C LEU A 72 -17.64 22.44 -5.41
N ALA A 73 -18.64 22.85 -6.20
CA ALA A 73 -20.03 22.49 -5.97
C ALA A 73 -20.22 20.96 -5.92
N GLY A 74 -20.79 20.45 -4.83
CA GLY A 74 -21.07 19.03 -4.60
C GLY A 74 -19.88 18.18 -4.14
N GLU A 75 -18.64 18.68 -4.18
CA GLU A 75 -17.45 17.91 -3.76
C GLU A 75 -17.46 17.61 -2.26
N TYR A 76 -17.81 18.59 -1.43
CA TYR A 76 -17.87 18.40 0.02
C TYR A 76 -18.81 17.24 0.42
N ASP A 77 -19.98 17.16 -0.20
CA ASP A 77 -20.91 16.07 0.11
C ASP A 77 -20.39 14.71 -0.36
N ARG A 78 -19.70 14.66 -1.50
CA ARG A 78 -19.04 13.44 -1.98
C ARG A 78 -17.94 12.97 -1.04
N VAL A 79 -17.04 13.89 -0.60
CA VAL A 79 -15.97 13.57 0.35
C VAL A 79 -16.53 13.12 1.69
N ARG A 80 -17.59 13.77 2.19
CA ARG A 80 -18.27 13.36 3.42
C ARG A 80 -18.89 11.96 3.30
N TYR A 81 -19.50 11.65 2.17
CA TYR A 81 -20.01 10.32 1.90
C TYR A 81 -18.88 9.28 1.81
N ALA A 82 -17.80 9.58 1.09
CA ALA A 82 -16.61 8.74 1.01
C ALA A 82 -16.01 8.47 2.40
N ALA A 83 -15.93 9.47 3.27
CA ALA A 83 -15.44 9.31 4.63
C ALA A 83 -16.32 8.35 5.46
N ASN A 84 -17.64 8.49 5.34
CA ASN A 84 -18.58 7.57 5.98
C ASN A 84 -18.45 6.14 5.45
N LEU A 85 -18.33 5.99 4.13
CA LEU A 85 -18.10 4.71 3.47
C LEU A 85 -16.82 4.04 3.96
N LEU A 86 -15.70 4.79 3.97
CA LEU A 86 -14.39 4.31 4.41
C LEU A 86 -14.42 3.88 5.89
N GLN A 87 -15.09 4.64 6.75
CA GLN A 87 -15.24 4.32 8.17
C GLN A 87 -15.97 2.99 8.42
N HIS A 88 -16.91 2.63 7.54
CA HIS A 88 -17.72 1.41 7.65
C HIS A 88 -17.24 0.26 6.74
N SER A 89 -16.13 0.47 6.06
CA SER A 89 -15.49 -0.55 5.22
C SER A 89 -14.43 -1.34 6.00
N PRO A 90 -14.23 -2.63 5.71
CA PRO A 90 -13.20 -3.44 6.36
C PRO A 90 -11.80 -3.15 5.80
N LEU A 91 -11.41 -1.86 5.75
CA LEU A 91 -10.11 -1.38 5.30
C LEU A 91 -9.32 -0.82 6.48
N TYR A 92 -8.22 -1.48 6.79
CA TYR A 92 -7.36 -1.15 7.92
C TYR A 92 -6.05 -0.54 7.43
N ILE A 93 -5.60 0.54 8.07
CA ILE A 93 -4.36 1.22 7.74
C ILE A 93 -3.37 1.02 8.88
N GLN A 94 -2.18 0.53 8.56
CA GLN A 94 -1.09 0.35 9.51
C GLN A 94 0.17 1.04 9.00
N GLN A 95 0.77 1.90 9.84
CA GLN A 95 2.09 2.46 9.57
C GLN A 95 3.19 1.54 10.08
N LEU A 96 4.26 1.41 9.30
CA LEU A 96 5.43 0.60 9.61
C LEU A 96 6.70 1.29 9.09
N PRO A 97 7.08 2.45 9.65
CA PRO A 97 8.11 3.34 9.06
C PRO A 97 9.52 2.76 9.13
N ASP A 98 9.85 1.98 10.15
CA ASP A 98 11.12 1.25 10.27
C ASP A 98 10.81 -0.16 10.74
N PHE A 99 11.21 -1.15 9.98
CA PHE A 99 10.74 -2.53 10.16
C PHE A 99 11.84 -3.57 10.02
N SER A 100 11.72 -4.63 10.77
CA SER A 100 12.41 -5.90 10.59
C SER A 100 11.56 -6.88 9.80
N LEU A 101 12.11 -8.00 9.36
CA LEU A 101 11.33 -9.10 8.78
C LEU A 101 10.26 -9.61 9.76
N GLN A 102 10.60 -9.64 11.04
CA GLN A 102 9.66 -10.04 12.08
C GLN A 102 8.51 -9.06 12.26
N ASP A 103 8.76 -7.74 12.12
CA ASP A 103 7.71 -6.72 12.22
C ASP A 103 6.71 -6.83 11.07
N ILE A 104 7.20 -7.07 9.84
CA ILE A 104 6.35 -7.34 8.67
C ILE A 104 5.45 -8.55 8.96
N GLU A 105 6.06 -9.66 9.35
CA GLU A 105 5.35 -10.91 9.63
C GLU A 105 4.29 -10.73 10.72
N ASN A 106 4.64 -10.11 11.84
CA ASN A 106 3.72 -9.87 12.95
C ASN A 106 2.56 -8.97 12.54
N THR A 107 2.83 -7.93 11.73
CA THR A 107 1.79 -7.01 11.26
C THR A 107 0.80 -7.74 10.34
N ILE A 108 1.29 -8.54 9.39
CA ILE A 108 0.45 -9.33 8.50
C ILE A 108 -0.37 -10.36 9.29
N LYS A 109 0.27 -11.12 10.18
CA LYS A 109 -0.40 -12.12 11.03
C LYS A 109 -1.49 -11.50 11.90
N ARG A 110 -1.23 -10.31 12.46
CA ARG A 110 -2.24 -9.57 13.23
C ARG A 110 -3.41 -9.17 12.35
N GLY A 111 -3.16 -8.63 11.15
CA GLY A 111 -4.21 -8.29 10.20
C GLY A 111 -5.11 -9.48 9.85
N ILE A 112 -4.50 -10.65 9.64
CA ILE A 112 -5.24 -11.89 9.34
C ILE A 112 -6.04 -12.36 10.56
N ARG A 113 -5.42 -12.40 11.74
CA ARG A 113 -6.03 -12.94 12.95
C ARG A 113 -7.13 -12.03 13.52
N ASP A 114 -6.86 -10.73 13.62
CA ASP A 114 -7.72 -9.79 14.35
C ASP A 114 -8.78 -9.16 13.46
N TYR A 115 -8.52 -9.08 12.15
CA TYR A 115 -9.39 -8.41 11.18
C TYR A 115 -9.81 -9.31 10.01
N GLU A 116 -9.40 -10.57 10.00
CA GLU A 116 -9.70 -11.56 8.94
C GLU A 116 -9.25 -11.09 7.54
N CYS A 117 -8.22 -10.24 7.48
CA CYS A 117 -7.74 -9.69 6.21
C CYS A 117 -7.24 -10.77 5.27
N ARG A 118 -7.75 -10.77 4.05
CA ARG A 118 -7.33 -11.65 2.95
C ARG A 118 -6.49 -10.92 1.90
N TYR A 119 -6.63 -9.60 1.82
CA TYR A 119 -5.91 -8.72 0.89
C TYR A 119 -4.99 -7.80 1.68
N ILE A 120 -3.72 -7.83 1.34
CA ILE A 120 -2.66 -7.12 2.05
C ILE A 120 -1.91 -6.27 1.03
N PHE A 121 -1.87 -4.96 1.25
CA PHE A 121 -1.12 -4.00 0.45
C PHE A 121 0.06 -3.54 1.28
N PHE A 122 1.29 -3.84 0.83
CA PHE A 122 2.53 -3.45 1.50
C PHE A 122 3.28 -2.42 0.65
N ASP A 123 3.14 -1.16 0.98
CA ASP A 123 3.67 -0.02 0.22
C ASP A 123 4.84 0.63 0.93
N TYR A 124 6.03 0.30 0.55
CA TYR A 124 6.58 -0.65 -0.41
C TYR A 124 7.79 -1.38 0.19
N ILE A 125 8.33 -2.39 -0.49
CA ILE A 125 9.54 -3.07 -0.02
C ILE A 125 10.78 -2.21 -0.28
N HIS A 126 11.50 -1.91 0.80
CA HIS A 126 12.79 -1.21 0.79
C HIS A 126 13.65 -1.70 1.95
N THR A 127 14.91 -1.27 1.95
CA THR A 127 15.84 -1.60 3.02
C THR A 127 15.68 -0.62 4.18
N SER A 128 15.17 -1.09 5.31
CA SER A 128 15.10 -0.32 6.56
C SER A 128 16.35 -0.52 7.42
N MET A 129 16.57 0.37 8.38
CA MET A 129 17.70 0.24 9.31
C MET A 129 17.57 -0.98 10.21
N LYS A 130 16.37 -1.32 10.64
CA LYS A 130 16.10 -2.52 11.44
C LYS A 130 16.39 -3.80 10.67
N ILE A 131 15.97 -3.91 9.41
CA ILE A 131 16.31 -5.09 8.58
C ILE A 131 17.81 -5.25 8.44
N LEU A 132 18.55 -4.17 8.14
CA LEU A 132 20.01 -4.21 8.05
C LEU A 132 20.63 -4.72 9.35
N SER A 133 20.20 -4.22 10.50
CA SER A 133 20.67 -4.65 11.81
C SER A 133 20.32 -6.11 12.09
N GLU A 134 19.09 -6.53 11.83
CA GLU A 134 18.63 -7.90 12.04
C GLU A 134 19.42 -8.91 11.21
N VAL A 135 19.59 -8.64 9.91
CA VAL A 135 20.29 -9.53 9.00
C VAL A 135 21.79 -9.60 9.35
N THR A 136 22.42 -8.46 9.66
CA THR A 136 23.83 -8.42 10.09
C THR A 136 24.04 -9.22 11.37
N SER A 137 23.14 -9.10 12.35
CA SER A 137 23.25 -9.85 13.61
C SER A 137 23.07 -11.37 13.45
N LYS A 138 22.18 -11.79 12.55
CA LYS A 138 21.90 -13.22 12.32
C LYS A 138 22.92 -13.93 11.44
N THR A 139 23.48 -13.21 10.46
CA THR A 139 24.40 -13.82 9.47
C THR A 139 25.87 -13.57 9.76
N GLY A 140 26.20 -12.57 10.60
CA GLY A 140 27.56 -12.10 10.80
C GLY A 140 28.17 -11.40 9.58
N VAL A 141 27.46 -11.30 8.48
CA VAL A 141 27.91 -10.69 7.22
C VAL A 141 27.65 -9.19 7.27
N LYS A 142 28.70 -8.40 7.27
CA LYS A 142 28.61 -6.93 7.15
C LYS A 142 28.51 -6.56 5.67
N GLY A 143 27.58 -5.64 5.34
CA GLY A 143 27.46 -5.10 4.01
C GLY A 143 26.71 -5.96 3.00
N LEU A 144 25.63 -6.60 3.43
CA LEU A 144 24.70 -7.25 2.50
C LEU A 144 24.18 -6.21 1.50
N ARG A 145 24.16 -6.60 0.24
CA ARG A 145 23.63 -5.76 -0.85
C ARG A 145 22.12 -5.60 -0.68
N GLU A 146 21.60 -4.44 -1.10
CA GLU A 146 20.18 -4.11 -1.02
C GLU A 146 19.30 -5.13 -1.76
N ASP A 147 19.74 -5.61 -2.94
CA ASP A 147 19.03 -6.62 -3.72
C ASP A 147 18.82 -7.93 -2.96
N ASN A 148 19.80 -8.40 -2.18
CA ASN A 148 19.66 -9.59 -1.35
C ASN A 148 18.60 -9.41 -0.26
N ILE A 149 18.54 -8.21 0.33
CA ILE A 149 17.54 -7.89 1.36
C ILE A 149 16.15 -7.84 0.74
N LEU A 150 15.99 -7.17 -0.40
CA LEU A 150 14.71 -7.11 -1.12
C LEU A 150 14.25 -8.52 -1.53
N PHE A 151 15.18 -9.38 -1.97
CA PHE A 151 14.89 -10.76 -2.30
C PHE A 151 14.42 -11.56 -1.06
N MET A 152 15.09 -11.39 0.09
CA MET A 152 14.66 -12.04 1.35
C MET A 152 13.25 -11.60 1.78
N ILE A 153 12.93 -10.30 1.68
CA ILE A 153 11.59 -9.79 1.96
C ILE A 153 10.58 -10.44 1.01
N SER A 154 10.89 -10.49 -0.28
CA SER A 154 9.99 -11.06 -1.30
C SER A 154 9.71 -12.54 -1.06
N ILE A 155 10.73 -13.34 -0.71
CA ILE A 155 10.56 -14.75 -0.31
C ILE A 155 9.63 -14.83 0.90
N ARG A 156 9.89 -14.01 1.94
CA ARG A 156 9.09 -14.06 3.16
C ARG A 156 7.63 -13.70 2.93
N LEU A 157 7.36 -12.67 2.12
CA LEU A 157 6.00 -12.32 1.72
C LEU A 157 5.33 -13.47 0.96
N LYS A 158 6.06 -14.12 0.04
CA LYS A 158 5.56 -15.29 -0.69
C LYS A 158 5.22 -16.47 0.23
N ASP A 159 6.06 -16.73 1.23
CA ASP A 159 5.81 -17.77 2.23
C ASP A 159 4.54 -17.48 3.04
N LEU A 160 4.32 -16.21 3.43
CA LEU A 160 3.11 -15.79 4.12
C LEU A 160 1.86 -15.95 3.25
N CYS A 161 1.93 -15.60 1.94
CA CYS A 161 0.84 -15.88 1.00
C CYS A 161 0.46 -17.34 0.99
N ASN A 162 1.45 -18.23 0.86
CA ASN A 162 1.22 -19.67 0.78
C ASN A 162 0.73 -20.26 2.11
N GLN A 163 1.29 -19.80 3.23
CA GLN A 163 0.96 -20.30 4.56
C GLN A 163 -0.45 -19.95 5.00
N TYR A 164 -0.91 -18.74 4.69
CA TYR A 164 -2.19 -18.21 5.16
C TYR A 164 -3.27 -18.12 4.08
N GLY A 165 -2.94 -18.43 2.83
CA GLY A 165 -3.89 -18.34 1.71
C GLY A 165 -4.36 -16.91 1.45
N VAL A 166 -3.48 -15.91 1.64
CA VAL A 166 -3.79 -14.49 1.45
C VAL A 166 -3.14 -13.94 0.20
N PHE A 167 -3.71 -12.87 -0.33
CA PHE A 167 -3.12 -12.09 -1.42
C PHE A 167 -2.27 -10.97 -0.83
N ILE A 168 -1.03 -10.80 -1.34
CA ILE A 168 -0.17 -9.67 -0.96
C ILE A 168 0.26 -8.94 -2.24
N MET A 169 -0.07 -7.65 -2.30
CA MET A 169 0.42 -6.74 -3.32
C MET A 169 1.50 -5.84 -2.73
N THR A 170 2.62 -5.71 -3.43
CA THR A 170 3.70 -4.80 -3.04
C THR A 170 4.34 -4.15 -4.25
N ALA A 171 5.16 -3.16 -4.02
CA ALA A 171 5.93 -2.45 -5.03
C ALA A 171 7.41 -2.37 -4.63
N THR A 172 8.26 -2.07 -5.59
CA THR A 172 9.66 -1.73 -5.36
C THR A 172 10.03 -0.51 -6.20
N GLN A 173 11.14 0.12 -5.88
CA GLN A 173 11.69 1.22 -6.69
C GLN A 173 12.64 0.66 -7.74
N LEU A 174 12.62 1.28 -8.94
CA LEU A 174 13.62 1.04 -9.96
C LEU A 174 14.92 1.79 -9.60
N ASN A 175 16.06 1.24 -10.00
CA ASN A 175 17.34 1.93 -9.90
C ASN A 175 17.42 3.13 -10.89
N ALA A 176 18.52 3.92 -10.84
CA ALA A 176 18.65 5.11 -11.67
C ALA A 176 18.72 4.81 -13.19
N ASP A 177 19.09 3.59 -13.57
CA ASP A 177 19.28 3.18 -14.97
C ASP A 177 17.97 3.07 -15.76
N TYR A 178 16.82 3.00 -15.07
CA TYR A 178 15.51 2.97 -15.73
C TYR A 178 15.26 4.17 -16.65
N ARG A 179 15.92 5.32 -16.39
CA ARG A 179 15.77 6.56 -17.18
C ARG A 179 16.37 6.47 -18.58
N VAL A 180 17.33 5.58 -18.78
CA VAL A 180 18.04 5.37 -20.05
C VAL A 180 17.74 4.03 -20.69
N ALA A 181 17.03 3.16 -20.00
CA ALA A 181 16.66 1.84 -20.51
C ALA A 181 15.56 1.94 -21.57
N GLN A 182 15.76 1.23 -22.68
CA GLN A 182 14.74 1.12 -23.75
C GLN A 182 13.62 0.16 -23.38
N GLN A 183 13.90 -0.80 -22.50
CA GLN A 183 12.93 -1.78 -21.98
C GLN A 183 13.13 -1.95 -20.48
N TYR A 184 12.03 -2.19 -19.76
CA TYR A 184 12.09 -2.50 -18.33
C TYR A 184 12.32 -4.00 -18.13
N ASP A 185 13.38 -4.34 -17.39
CA ASP A 185 13.70 -5.71 -17.00
C ASP A 185 14.07 -5.79 -15.50
N GLN A 186 14.41 -6.98 -15.05
CA GLN A 186 14.75 -7.23 -13.63
C GLN A 186 16.01 -6.47 -13.16
N ASN A 187 16.93 -6.13 -14.08
CA ASN A 187 18.16 -5.42 -13.72
C ASN A 187 17.91 -3.97 -13.34
N LEU A 188 16.72 -3.44 -13.64
CA LEU A 188 16.32 -2.08 -13.28
C LEU A 188 15.70 -1.99 -11.88
N LEU A 189 15.50 -3.10 -11.20
CA LEU A 189 15.07 -3.10 -9.81
C LEU A 189 16.17 -2.51 -8.92
N ARG A 190 15.76 -1.70 -7.96
CA ARG A 190 16.70 -1.07 -7.04
C ARG A 190 17.50 -2.13 -6.30
N GLY A 191 18.82 -2.03 -6.32
CA GLY A 191 19.72 -3.00 -5.71
C GLY A 191 20.19 -4.15 -6.62
N ALA A 192 19.71 -4.20 -7.86
CA ALA A 192 20.18 -5.19 -8.83
C ALA A 192 21.60 -4.84 -9.37
#